data_3f973da5b0304498a3bfaf5152a51494
#
_entry.id   3f973da5b0304498a3bfaf5152a51494
#
_cell.length_a   1.000
_cell.length_b   1.000
_cell.length_c   1.000
_cell.angle_alpha   90.00
_cell.angle_beta   90.00
_cell.angle_gamma   90.00
#
_symmetry.space_group_name_H-M   'P 1'
#
loop_
_entity.id
_entity.type
_entity.pdbx_description
1 polymer ?
#
loop_
_entity_poly.entity_id
_entity_poly.type
_entity_poly.pdbx_seq_one_letter_code
_entity_poly.pdbx_strand_id
1 'polypeptide(L)'
;MASLPSVHGVRVATQDDLHRISTVAAAAFFSSPTFQFQRPLHHRFSSDTIASYFMQYDAAIRDPLCLVLVAEDTLEADEAKHVYEALRGAFSSQPSDCQAIVGVCSIQLKPNSSYVDHLQQRPTLASPATNQPGVNDLQRDQSAEAVAIYNQVTRPAKLKYLDGNMRLSTLAVAPAYWRRGHARRLVSFCTQLADLDNAVLGVSATPYGAKVVSKAGFQEQDVIRYTPLTIGQQLQQGAISAAGFELWIGIRMPHST
;
A
#
# COMPACT_ATOMS: atom_id res chain seq x y z
N MET A 1 -2.47 -16.75 -24.64
CA MET A 1 -2.69 -15.91 -23.45
C MET A 1 -1.36 -15.81 -22.74
N ALA A 2 -0.88 -14.60 -22.45
CA ALA A 2 0.33 -14.42 -21.66
C ALA A 2 0.05 -14.93 -20.23
N SER A 3 0.90 -15.85 -19.72
CA SER A 3 0.74 -16.37 -18.38
C SER A 3 1.21 -15.34 -17.36
N LEU A 4 0.49 -15.22 -16.24
CA LEU A 4 0.95 -14.41 -15.11
C LEU A 4 2.24 -14.98 -14.51
N PRO A 5 3.07 -14.13 -13.89
CA PRO A 5 4.16 -14.59 -13.07
C PRO A 5 3.68 -15.56 -11.99
N SER A 6 4.51 -16.55 -11.68
CA SER A 6 4.26 -17.47 -10.56
C SER A 6 5.35 -17.29 -9.51
N VAL A 7 4.97 -16.81 -8.33
CA VAL A 7 5.87 -16.61 -7.20
C VAL A 7 5.29 -17.34 -5.99
N HIS A 8 6.09 -18.25 -5.42
CA HIS A 8 5.65 -19.06 -4.28
C HIS A 8 5.16 -18.20 -3.11
N GLY A 9 3.97 -18.51 -2.57
CA GLY A 9 3.35 -17.78 -1.47
C GLY A 9 2.80 -16.41 -1.85
N VAL A 10 2.62 -16.13 -3.16
CA VAL A 10 1.97 -14.91 -3.67
C VAL A 10 0.83 -15.31 -4.59
N ARG A 11 -0.32 -14.69 -4.42
CA ARG A 11 -1.48 -14.83 -5.31
C ARG A 11 -2.19 -13.50 -5.55
N VAL A 12 -3.06 -13.50 -6.52
CA VAL A 12 -3.98 -12.38 -6.76
C VAL A 12 -5.01 -12.33 -5.61
N ALA A 13 -5.29 -11.14 -5.13
CA ALA A 13 -6.30 -10.90 -4.11
C ALA A 13 -7.71 -11.01 -4.67
N THR A 14 -8.64 -11.39 -3.81
CA THR A 14 -10.09 -11.41 -4.06
C THR A 14 -10.79 -10.42 -3.14
N GLN A 15 -12.10 -10.19 -3.34
CA GLN A 15 -12.90 -9.35 -2.45
C GLN A 15 -13.00 -9.92 -1.03
N ASP A 16 -12.95 -11.24 -0.89
CA ASP A 16 -13.01 -11.92 0.42
C ASP A 16 -11.78 -11.63 1.28
N ASP A 17 -10.67 -11.23 0.65
CA ASP A 17 -9.41 -10.90 1.33
C ASP A 17 -9.42 -9.48 1.96
N LEU A 18 -10.37 -8.61 1.58
CA LEU A 18 -10.33 -7.17 1.88
C LEU A 18 -10.21 -6.85 3.36
N HIS A 19 -10.92 -7.58 4.24
CA HIS A 19 -10.83 -7.35 5.68
C HIS A 19 -9.42 -7.59 6.21
N ARG A 20 -8.79 -8.68 5.79
CA ARG A 20 -7.45 -9.00 6.22
C ARG A 20 -6.41 -8.08 5.59
N ILE A 21 -6.55 -7.76 4.30
CA ILE A 21 -5.70 -6.80 3.58
C ILE A 21 -5.69 -5.44 4.29
N SER A 22 -6.88 -4.91 4.64
CA SER A 22 -7.00 -3.60 5.26
C SER A 22 -6.35 -3.54 6.65
N THR A 23 -6.48 -4.61 7.42
CA THR A 23 -5.84 -4.74 8.74
C THR A 23 -4.32 -4.83 8.62
N VAL A 24 -3.81 -5.65 7.69
CA VAL A 24 -2.37 -5.79 7.39
C VAL A 24 -1.79 -4.45 6.93
N ALA A 25 -2.48 -3.74 6.04
CA ALA A 25 -2.03 -2.43 5.55
C ALA A 25 -1.99 -1.38 6.68
N ALA A 26 -3.03 -1.31 7.51
CA ALA A 26 -3.08 -0.39 8.65
C ALA A 26 -1.91 -0.63 9.63
N ALA A 27 -1.58 -1.89 9.91
CA ALA A 27 -0.47 -2.27 10.76
C ALA A 27 0.89 -1.93 10.16
N ALA A 28 1.07 -2.23 8.87
CA ALA A 28 2.36 -2.07 8.19
C ALA A 28 2.71 -0.60 7.95
N PHE A 29 1.74 0.21 7.50
CA PHE A 29 1.99 1.62 7.20
C PHE A 29 2.18 2.49 8.42
N PHE A 30 1.73 2.04 9.60
CA PHE A 30 1.92 2.77 10.87
C PHE A 30 3.37 3.22 11.10
N SER A 31 4.35 2.40 10.75
CA SER A 31 5.78 2.72 10.91
C SER A 31 6.31 3.75 9.90
N SER A 32 5.49 4.17 8.94
CA SER A 32 5.87 5.13 7.91
C SER A 32 5.76 6.58 8.43
N PRO A 33 6.79 7.43 8.30
CA PRO A 33 6.68 8.86 8.58
C PRO A 33 5.53 9.53 7.82
N THR A 34 5.27 9.11 6.59
CA THR A 34 4.16 9.60 5.77
C THR A 34 2.80 9.28 6.39
N PHE A 35 2.63 8.08 6.94
CA PHE A 35 1.42 7.70 7.65
C PHE A 35 1.24 8.57 8.89
N GLN A 36 2.27 8.71 9.72
CA GLN A 36 2.25 9.52 10.93
C GLN A 36 1.91 10.99 10.64
N PHE A 37 2.44 11.52 9.53
CA PHE A 37 2.17 12.87 9.07
C PHE A 37 0.71 13.07 8.66
N GLN A 38 0.15 12.15 7.89
CA GLN A 38 -1.21 12.26 7.34
C GLN A 38 -2.31 11.85 8.32
N ARG A 39 -1.99 10.98 9.30
CA ARG A 39 -2.97 10.35 10.23
C ARG A 39 -2.61 10.59 11.69
N PRO A 40 -2.61 11.86 12.15
CA PRO A 40 -2.21 12.20 13.53
C PRO A 40 -3.16 11.62 14.58
N LEU A 41 -4.41 11.29 14.23
CA LEU A 41 -5.43 10.77 15.14
C LEU A 41 -5.68 9.26 14.99
N HIS A 42 -4.78 8.51 14.34
CA HIS A 42 -4.91 7.07 14.12
C HIS A 42 -5.06 6.25 15.43
N HIS A 43 -4.49 6.70 16.54
CA HIS A 43 -4.67 6.05 17.83
C HIS A 43 -6.11 6.13 18.35
N ARG A 44 -6.79 7.25 18.07
CA ARG A 44 -8.16 7.49 18.51
C ARG A 44 -9.19 6.86 17.58
N PHE A 45 -8.89 6.79 16.30
CA PHE A 45 -9.81 6.36 15.24
C PHE A 45 -9.19 5.25 14.38
N SER A 46 -8.70 4.18 15.03
CA SER A 46 -8.07 3.05 14.33
C SER A 46 -9.02 2.32 13.39
N SER A 47 -10.32 2.29 13.69
CA SER A 47 -11.35 1.75 12.81
C SER A 47 -11.47 2.54 11.49
N ASP A 48 -11.30 3.87 11.53
CA ASP A 48 -11.32 4.71 10.33
C ASP A 48 -10.07 4.44 9.47
N THR A 49 -8.93 4.19 10.10
CA THR A 49 -7.71 3.76 9.40
C THR A 49 -7.94 2.47 8.62
N ILE A 50 -8.52 1.44 9.27
CA ILE A 50 -8.85 0.17 8.61
C ILE A 50 -9.86 0.38 7.48
N ALA A 51 -10.95 1.12 7.74
CA ALA A 51 -11.99 1.40 6.75
C ALA A 51 -11.45 2.15 5.53
N SER A 52 -10.52 3.09 5.74
CA SER A 52 -9.86 3.82 4.66
C SER A 52 -9.03 2.89 3.75
N TYR A 53 -8.27 1.94 4.32
CA TYR A 53 -7.56 0.94 3.53
C TYR A 53 -8.51 -0.06 2.87
N PHE A 54 -9.59 -0.45 3.53
CA PHE A 54 -10.63 -1.29 2.94
C PHE A 54 -11.17 -0.65 1.65
N MET A 55 -11.59 0.60 1.71
CA MET A 55 -12.09 1.34 0.54
C MET A 55 -11.03 1.47 -0.56
N GLN A 56 -9.78 1.74 -0.18
CA GLN A 56 -8.67 1.86 -1.12
C GLN A 56 -8.43 0.56 -1.89
N TYR A 57 -8.38 -0.58 -1.19
CA TYR A 57 -8.12 -1.88 -1.84
C TYR A 57 -9.36 -2.44 -2.54
N ASP A 58 -10.58 -2.17 -2.07
CA ASP A 58 -11.81 -2.52 -2.79
C ASP A 58 -11.86 -1.80 -4.15
N ALA A 59 -11.57 -0.50 -4.15
CA ALA A 59 -11.46 0.28 -5.40
C ALA A 59 -10.35 -0.28 -6.32
N ALA A 60 -9.20 -0.65 -5.76
CA ALA A 60 -8.08 -1.20 -6.52
C ALA A 60 -8.40 -2.59 -7.11
N ILE A 61 -9.11 -3.46 -6.39
CA ILE A 61 -9.52 -4.77 -6.90
C ILE A 61 -10.57 -4.64 -8.02
N ARG A 62 -11.38 -3.59 -7.99
CA ARG A 62 -12.40 -3.32 -9.04
C ARG A 62 -11.85 -2.58 -10.26
N ASP A 63 -10.69 -1.95 -10.14
CA ASP A 63 -10.07 -1.21 -11.24
C ASP A 63 -9.40 -2.18 -12.24
N PRO A 64 -9.83 -2.21 -13.54
CA PRO A 64 -9.25 -3.07 -14.55
C PRO A 64 -7.76 -2.80 -14.82
N LEU A 65 -7.27 -1.64 -14.45
CA LEU A 65 -5.86 -1.25 -14.57
C LEU A 65 -5.06 -1.52 -13.31
N CYS A 66 -5.65 -2.12 -12.28
CA CYS A 66 -4.96 -2.39 -11.03
C CYS A 66 -4.99 -3.88 -10.68
N LEU A 67 -3.84 -4.41 -10.28
CA LEU A 67 -3.72 -5.75 -9.76
C LEU A 67 -3.32 -5.67 -8.28
N VAL A 68 -4.10 -6.32 -7.42
CA VAL A 68 -3.77 -6.46 -5.99
C VAL A 68 -3.27 -7.88 -5.75
N LEU A 69 -2.12 -7.98 -5.09
CA LEU A 69 -1.45 -9.23 -4.75
C LEU A 69 -1.36 -9.38 -3.24
N VAL A 70 -1.49 -10.58 -2.76
CA VAL A 70 -1.27 -10.92 -1.35
C VAL A 70 -0.15 -11.94 -1.19
N ALA A 71 0.58 -11.82 -0.09
CA ALA A 71 1.53 -12.82 0.36
C ALA A 71 0.95 -13.55 1.57
N GLU A 72 1.11 -14.87 1.58
CA GLU A 72 0.58 -15.75 2.62
C GLU A 72 1.73 -16.39 3.41
N ASP A 73 1.46 -16.63 4.71
CA ASP A 73 2.35 -17.37 5.63
C ASP A 73 1.50 -18.00 6.75
N THR A 74 2.10 -18.85 7.53
CA THR A 74 1.46 -19.40 8.73
C THR A 74 1.17 -18.29 9.74
N LEU A 75 -0.03 -18.32 10.31
CA LEU A 75 -0.47 -17.34 11.29
C LEU A 75 0.37 -17.41 12.57
N GLU A 76 0.95 -16.29 12.98
CA GLU A 76 1.64 -16.15 14.26
C GLU A 76 0.66 -15.88 15.40
N ALA A 77 0.70 -16.68 16.44
CA ALA A 77 -0.21 -16.56 17.58
C ALA A 77 -0.09 -15.22 18.33
N ASP A 78 1.04 -14.54 18.20
CA ASP A 78 1.32 -13.28 18.87
C ASP A 78 1.40 -12.07 17.92
N GLU A 79 0.92 -12.20 16.67
CA GLU A 79 0.99 -11.10 15.69
C GLU A 79 0.41 -9.78 16.21
N ALA A 80 -0.64 -9.83 17.05
CA ALA A 80 -1.24 -8.66 17.67
C ALA A 80 -0.28 -7.89 18.58
N LYS A 81 0.76 -8.51 19.12
CA LYS A 81 1.77 -7.85 19.96
C LYS A 81 2.68 -6.92 19.17
N HIS A 82 2.80 -7.14 17.88
CA HIS A 82 3.70 -6.42 16.96
C HIS A 82 3.05 -5.18 16.33
N VAL A 83 1.78 -4.90 16.63
CA VAL A 83 1.06 -3.73 16.11
C VAL A 83 0.79 -2.71 17.21
N TYR A 84 0.52 -1.45 16.83
CA TYR A 84 0.20 -0.43 17.80
C TYR A 84 -1.11 -0.74 18.55
N GLU A 85 -1.19 -0.29 19.79
CA GLU A 85 -2.20 -0.72 20.76
C GLU A 85 -3.63 -0.61 20.24
N ALA A 86 -4.00 0.53 19.66
CA ALA A 86 -5.37 0.77 19.17
C ALA A 86 -5.80 -0.16 18.01
N LEU A 87 -4.84 -0.85 17.37
CA LEU A 87 -5.12 -1.78 16.27
C LEU A 87 -5.17 -3.25 16.73
N ARG A 88 -4.68 -3.57 17.94
CA ARG A 88 -4.56 -4.97 18.42
C ARG A 88 -5.85 -5.75 18.36
N GLY A 89 -6.98 -5.11 18.66
CA GLY A 89 -8.30 -5.74 18.62
C GLY A 89 -8.74 -6.21 17.23
N ALA A 90 -8.15 -5.68 16.16
CA ALA A 90 -8.45 -6.11 14.79
C ALA A 90 -7.66 -7.37 14.37
N PHE A 91 -6.64 -7.76 15.16
CA PHE A 91 -5.90 -9.00 14.99
C PHE A 91 -6.48 -10.03 15.96
N SER A 92 -7.62 -10.62 15.59
CA SER A 92 -8.26 -11.64 16.42
C SER A 92 -7.42 -12.90 16.46
N SER A 93 -7.44 -13.57 17.63
CA SER A 93 -6.84 -14.88 17.83
C SER A 93 -7.58 -15.92 16.96
N GLN A 94 -7.03 -16.20 15.80
CA GLN A 94 -7.41 -17.39 15.02
C GLN A 94 -6.55 -18.58 15.47
N PRO A 95 -6.99 -19.82 15.24
CA PRO A 95 -6.18 -20.99 15.55
C PRO A 95 -4.79 -20.87 14.89
N SER A 96 -3.72 -21.12 15.63
CA SER A 96 -2.38 -21.31 15.07
C SER A 96 -2.45 -22.46 14.05
N ASP A 97 -1.64 -22.40 12.99
CA ASP A 97 -1.55 -23.35 11.87
C ASP A 97 -2.46 -23.04 10.66
N CYS A 98 -3.21 -21.94 10.66
CA CYS A 98 -3.91 -21.49 9.46
C CYS A 98 -3.00 -20.63 8.58
N GLN A 99 -3.15 -20.76 7.27
CA GLN A 99 -2.56 -19.80 6.33
C GLN A 99 -3.29 -18.46 6.43
N ALA A 100 -2.53 -17.39 6.52
CA ALA A 100 -3.08 -16.05 6.63
C ALA A 100 -2.37 -15.09 5.66
N ILE A 101 -3.10 -14.07 5.21
CA ILE A 101 -2.49 -12.97 4.46
C ILE A 101 -1.65 -12.14 5.42
N VAL A 102 -0.36 -12.02 5.10
CA VAL A 102 0.64 -11.31 5.90
C VAL A 102 1.24 -10.11 5.18
N GLY A 103 1.01 -10.01 3.87
CA GLY A 103 1.47 -8.89 3.07
C GLY A 103 0.54 -8.62 1.90
N VAL A 104 0.55 -7.39 1.40
CA VAL A 104 -0.22 -6.92 0.25
C VAL A 104 0.60 -5.96 -0.58
N CYS A 105 0.44 -6.00 -1.88
CA CYS A 105 0.86 -4.91 -2.76
C CYS A 105 -0.18 -4.65 -3.85
N SER A 106 -0.19 -3.43 -4.39
CA SER A 106 -0.96 -3.10 -5.57
C SER A 106 -0.05 -2.55 -6.66
N ILE A 107 -0.31 -2.98 -7.89
CA ILE A 107 0.39 -2.53 -9.07
C ILE A 107 -0.63 -1.95 -10.07
N GLN A 108 -0.38 -0.70 -10.49
CA GLN A 108 -1.13 -0.05 -11.55
C GLN A 108 -0.48 -0.42 -12.88
N LEU A 109 -1.24 -1.03 -13.78
CA LEU A 109 -0.80 -1.35 -15.12
C LEU A 109 -0.67 -0.08 -15.97
N LYS A 110 0.17 -0.12 -17.00
CA LYS A 110 0.15 0.94 -18.03
C LYS A 110 -1.15 0.87 -18.85
N PRO A 111 -1.64 1.96 -19.44
CA PRO A 111 -2.92 1.98 -20.14
C PRO A 111 -3.06 0.95 -21.30
N ASN A 112 -1.94 0.61 -21.94
CA ASN A 112 -1.89 -0.35 -23.05
C ASN A 112 -1.24 -1.68 -22.64
N SER A 113 -1.35 -2.06 -21.37
CA SER A 113 -0.85 -3.34 -20.90
C SER A 113 -1.58 -4.51 -21.56
N SER A 114 -0.83 -5.52 -21.95
CA SER A 114 -1.41 -6.78 -22.45
C SER A 114 -2.15 -7.58 -21.38
N TYR A 115 -2.06 -7.14 -20.12
CA TYR A 115 -2.69 -7.78 -18.96
C TYR A 115 -3.99 -7.10 -18.51
N VAL A 116 -4.38 -5.97 -19.13
CA VAL A 116 -5.70 -5.36 -18.88
C VAL A 116 -6.78 -6.39 -19.27
N ASP A 117 -7.82 -6.50 -18.46
CA ASP A 117 -8.94 -7.45 -18.59
C ASP A 117 -8.59 -8.95 -18.39
N HIS A 118 -7.30 -9.33 -18.39
CA HIS A 118 -6.91 -10.73 -18.15
C HIS A 118 -6.85 -11.10 -16.66
N LEU A 119 -6.83 -10.11 -15.78
CA LEU A 119 -6.58 -10.26 -14.36
C LEU A 119 -7.84 -10.17 -13.51
N GLN A 120 -8.97 -9.79 -14.13
CA GLN A 120 -10.23 -9.67 -13.39
C GLN A 120 -10.96 -11.01 -13.34
N GLN A 121 -11.17 -11.51 -12.15
CA GLN A 121 -12.40 -12.24 -11.88
C GLN A 121 -13.52 -11.22 -12.09
N ARG A 122 -14.33 -11.42 -13.17
CA ARG A 122 -15.52 -10.59 -13.42
C ARG A 122 -16.28 -10.47 -12.11
N PRO A 123 -16.62 -9.24 -11.66
CA PRO A 123 -17.43 -9.10 -10.47
C PRO A 123 -18.69 -9.93 -10.68
N THR A 124 -18.91 -10.92 -9.84
CA THR A 124 -20.18 -11.61 -9.71
C THR A 124 -21.18 -10.50 -9.41
N LEU A 125 -22.20 -10.36 -10.28
CA LEU A 125 -23.25 -9.35 -10.27
C LEU A 125 -23.51 -8.77 -8.87
N ALA A 126 -23.25 -7.45 -8.78
CA ALA A 126 -23.83 -6.50 -7.85
C ALA A 126 -24.35 -7.06 -6.51
N SER A 127 -23.52 -7.06 -5.49
CA SER A 127 -24.06 -6.81 -4.16
C SER A 127 -24.59 -5.37 -4.15
N PRO A 128 -25.86 -5.14 -3.74
CA PRO A 128 -26.41 -3.80 -3.70
C PRO A 128 -25.52 -2.93 -2.81
N ALA A 129 -25.28 -1.69 -3.27
CA ALA A 129 -24.60 -0.69 -2.47
C ALA A 129 -25.26 -0.64 -1.08
N THR A 130 -24.65 -1.27 -0.11
CA THR A 130 -25.00 -1.08 1.29
C THR A 130 -24.84 0.42 1.53
N ASN A 131 -25.84 1.07 2.10
CA ASN A 131 -25.80 2.46 2.54
C ASN A 131 -24.60 2.63 3.47
N GLN A 132 -23.46 2.96 2.89
CA GLN A 132 -22.23 3.23 3.64
C GLN A 132 -22.39 4.63 4.27
N PRO A 133 -22.01 4.78 5.54
CA PRO A 133 -21.92 6.10 6.16
C PRO A 133 -21.10 7.03 5.27
N GLY A 134 -21.45 8.29 5.19
CA GLY A 134 -20.84 9.25 4.28
C GLY A 134 -19.31 9.20 4.39
N VAL A 135 -18.62 9.21 3.25
CA VAL A 135 -17.14 9.04 3.16
C VAL A 135 -16.39 9.98 4.12
N ASN A 136 -16.95 11.13 4.46
CA ASN A 136 -16.37 12.10 5.39
C ASN A 136 -16.39 11.63 6.86
N ASP A 137 -17.29 10.71 7.24
CA ASP A 137 -17.39 10.21 8.61
C ASP A 137 -16.33 9.14 8.94
N LEU A 138 -15.63 8.60 7.93
CA LEU A 138 -14.65 7.53 8.07
C LEU A 138 -13.19 7.99 7.88
N GLN A 139 -12.91 9.29 8.00
CA GLN A 139 -11.56 9.85 7.83
C GLN A 139 -11.12 10.71 9.03
N ARG A 140 -11.71 10.48 10.21
CA ARG A 140 -11.40 11.24 11.43
C ARG A 140 -9.97 11.03 11.93
N ASP A 141 -9.32 9.98 11.49
CA ASP A 141 -7.92 9.68 11.79
C ASP A 141 -6.94 10.56 11.00
N GLN A 142 -7.39 11.18 9.89
CA GLN A 142 -6.57 11.96 8.97
C GLN A 142 -6.66 13.47 9.24
N SER A 143 -5.58 14.16 8.88
CA SER A 143 -5.58 15.62 8.73
C SER A 143 -5.72 15.96 7.24
N ALA A 144 -6.84 16.59 6.87
CA ALA A 144 -7.08 17.04 5.49
C ALA A 144 -5.97 17.99 5.01
N GLU A 145 -5.46 18.85 5.90
CA GLU A 145 -4.36 19.77 5.59
C GLU A 145 -3.05 18.99 5.32
N ALA A 146 -2.70 18.02 6.16
CA ALA A 146 -1.50 17.19 5.95
C ALA A 146 -1.58 16.39 4.64
N VAL A 147 -2.74 15.85 4.32
CA VAL A 147 -2.99 15.16 3.05
C VAL A 147 -2.85 16.12 1.85
N ALA A 148 -3.37 17.35 1.95
CA ALA A 148 -3.22 18.36 0.90
C ALA A 148 -1.75 18.75 0.69
N ILE A 149 -1.01 19.00 1.77
CA ILE A 149 0.43 19.32 1.72
C ILE A 149 1.20 18.15 1.08
N TYR A 150 0.96 16.92 1.53
CA TYR A 150 1.61 15.74 0.96
C TYR A 150 1.38 15.65 -0.55
N ASN A 151 0.14 15.80 -0.99
CA ASN A 151 -0.21 15.76 -2.41
C ASN A 151 0.46 16.90 -3.19
N GLN A 152 0.44 18.12 -2.68
CA GLN A 152 1.07 19.27 -3.31
C GLN A 152 2.58 19.07 -3.50
N VAL A 153 3.26 18.61 -2.45
CA VAL A 153 4.73 18.43 -2.45
C VAL A 153 5.16 17.24 -3.33
N THR A 154 4.39 16.15 -3.34
CA THR A 154 4.81 14.92 -4.06
C THR A 154 4.34 14.86 -5.52
N ARG A 155 3.28 15.59 -5.87
CA ARG A 155 2.67 15.55 -7.21
C ARG A 155 3.63 15.87 -8.35
N PRO A 156 4.48 16.92 -8.29
CA PRO A 156 5.36 17.26 -9.41
C PRO A 156 6.31 16.12 -9.79
N ALA A 157 6.96 15.49 -8.81
CA ALA A 157 7.88 14.39 -9.06
C ALA A 157 7.14 13.12 -9.52
N LYS A 158 5.96 12.83 -8.94
CA LYS A 158 5.13 11.70 -9.37
C LYS A 158 4.68 11.86 -10.82
N LEU A 159 4.24 13.06 -11.24
CA LEU A 159 3.89 13.33 -12.64
C LEU A 159 5.10 13.20 -13.57
N LYS A 160 6.26 13.73 -13.15
CA LYS A 160 7.46 13.69 -13.98
C LYS A 160 7.97 12.28 -14.24
N TYR A 161 7.95 11.41 -13.24
CA TYR A 161 8.65 10.12 -13.31
C TYR A 161 7.73 8.90 -13.37
N LEU A 162 6.49 9.00 -12.88
CA LEU A 162 5.61 7.84 -12.75
C LEU A 162 4.42 7.86 -13.72
N ASP A 163 4.09 9.00 -14.28
CA ASP A 163 2.95 9.14 -15.19
C ASP A 163 3.15 8.33 -16.47
N GLY A 164 2.10 7.65 -16.94
CA GLY A 164 2.15 6.79 -18.12
C GLY A 164 2.90 5.47 -17.95
N ASN A 165 3.59 5.26 -16.84
CA ASN A 165 4.33 4.02 -16.55
C ASN A 165 3.50 3.05 -15.71
N MET A 166 3.86 1.76 -15.78
CA MET A 166 3.41 0.79 -14.78
C MET A 166 3.93 1.23 -13.39
N ARG A 167 3.13 1.07 -12.33
CA ARG A 167 3.50 1.62 -11.02
C ARG A 167 3.21 0.66 -9.88
N LEU A 168 4.22 0.32 -9.09
CA LEU A 168 4.04 -0.28 -7.78
C LEU A 168 3.46 0.78 -6.83
N SER A 169 2.16 0.69 -6.56
CA SER A 169 1.39 1.73 -5.86
C SER A 169 1.43 1.58 -4.34
N THR A 170 1.32 0.34 -3.85
CA THR A 170 1.41 0.02 -2.42
C THR A 170 2.25 -1.23 -2.21
N LEU A 171 2.94 -1.29 -1.07
CA LEU A 171 3.65 -2.47 -0.59
C LEU A 171 3.64 -2.46 0.94
N ALA A 172 3.00 -3.45 1.53
CA ALA A 172 2.83 -3.55 2.97
C ALA A 172 3.02 -5.01 3.43
N VAL A 173 3.70 -5.21 4.54
CA VAL A 173 3.85 -6.51 5.23
C VAL A 173 3.64 -6.28 6.70
N ALA A 174 2.78 -7.08 7.33
CA ALA A 174 2.49 -6.96 8.76
C ALA A 174 3.77 -7.12 9.61
N PRO A 175 3.95 -6.33 10.68
CA PRO A 175 5.20 -6.26 11.43
C PRO A 175 5.71 -7.60 11.96
N ALA A 176 4.83 -8.51 12.39
CA ALA A 176 5.20 -9.84 12.87
C ALA A 176 5.93 -10.70 11.80
N TYR A 177 5.76 -10.37 10.53
CA TYR A 177 6.29 -11.12 9.39
C TYR A 177 7.42 -10.40 8.65
N TRP A 178 7.96 -9.33 9.22
CA TRP A 178 9.08 -8.62 8.63
C TRP A 178 10.33 -9.52 8.56
N ARG A 179 11.18 -9.24 7.56
CA ARG A 179 12.45 -9.95 7.27
C ARG A 179 12.31 -11.43 6.88
N ARG A 180 11.08 -11.91 6.60
CA ARG A 180 10.80 -13.26 6.09
C ARG A 180 10.74 -13.32 4.55
N GLY A 181 11.02 -12.23 3.86
CA GLY A 181 11.10 -12.18 2.40
C GLY A 181 9.78 -11.87 1.68
N HIS A 182 8.65 -11.66 2.38
CA HIS A 182 7.34 -11.41 1.76
C HIS A 182 7.35 -10.19 0.84
N ALA A 183 7.89 -9.05 1.29
CA ALA A 183 8.01 -7.86 0.45
C ALA A 183 8.83 -8.13 -0.83
N ARG A 184 9.93 -8.90 -0.73
CA ARG A 184 10.74 -9.30 -1.89
C ARG A 184 9.95 -10.16 -2.86
N ARG A 185 9.15 -11.13 -2.38
CA ARG A 185 8.30 -12.00 -3.21
C ARG A 185 7.24 -11.18 -3.95
N LEU A 186 6.55 -10.27 -3.26
CA LEU A 186 5.56 -9.37 -3.87
C LEU A 186 6.20 -8.48 -4.95
N VAL A 187 7.34 -7.86 -4.66
CA VAL A 187 8.08 -7.04 -5.64
C VAL A 187 8.57 -7.89 -6.81
N SER A 188 9.03 -9.12 -6.57
CA SER A 188 9.46 -10.04 -7.63
C SER A 188 8.35 -10.35 -8.62
N PHE A 189 7.11 -10.55 -8.15
CA PHE A 189 5.96 -10.71 -9.04
C PHE A 189 5.75 -9.45 -9.91
N CYS A 190 5.79 -8.27 -9.29
CA CYS A 190 5.61 -7.01 -10.01
C CYS A 190 6.69 -6.75 -11.06
N THR A 191 7.95 -7.07 -10.75
CA THR A 191 9.07 -6.90 -11.70
C THR A 191 8.99 -7.89 -12.85
N GLN A 192 8.63 -9.15 -12.60
CA GLN A 192 8.40 -10.15 -13.65
C GLN A 192 7.24 -9.76 -14.55
N LEU A 193 6.14 -9.25 -13.99
CA LEU A 193 5.00 -8.75 -14.77
C LEU A 193 5.41 -7.57 -15.67
N ALA A 194 6.20 -6.64 -15.15
CA ALA A 194 6.71 -5.52 -15.93
C ALA A 194 7.66 -5.97 -17.06
N ASP A 195 8.51 -6.97 -16.81
CA ASP A 195 9.39 -7.56 -17.84
C ASP A 195 8.57 -8.22 -18.94
N LEU A 196 7.57 -9.02 -18.59
CA LEU A 196 6.67 -9.68 -19.54
C LEU A 196 5.86 -8.70 -20.39
N ASP A 197 5.49 -7.55 -19.83
CA ASP A 197 4.74 -6.48 -20.50
C ASP A 197 5.66 -5.45 -21.18
N ASN A 198 6.97 -5.68 -21.14
CA ASN A 198 7.99 -4.74 -21.62
C ASN A 198 7.71 -3.30 -21.12
N ALA A 199 7.44 -3.16 -19.83
CA ALA A 199 6.99 -1.92 -19.21
C ALA A 199 8.02 -1.37 -18.23
N VAL A 200 8.22 -0.05 -18.27
CA VAL A 200 8.92 0.66 -17.20
C VAL A 200 8.08 0.57 -15.94
N LEU A 201 8.69 0.19 -14.83
CA LEU A 201 8.03 0.08 -13.52
C LEU A 201 8.52 1.17 -12.58
N GLY A 202 7.61 2.09 -12.22
CA GLY A 202 7.88 3.17 -11.29
C GLY A 202 7.38 2.87 -9.88
N VAL A 203 7.96 3.55 -8.90
CA VAL A 203 7.54 3.46 -7.49
C VAL A 203 7.78 4.78 -6.77
N SER A 204 6.88 5.13 -5.85
CA SER A 204 7.16 6.11 -4.80
C SER A 204 7.19 5.38 -3.46
N ALA A 205 8.30 5.42 -2.76
CA ALA A 205 8.55 4.61 -1.59
C ALA A 205 9.03 5.43 -0.38
N THR A 206 8.65 4.98 0.81
CA THR A 206 9.30 5.46 2.04
C THR A 206 10.76 4.98 2.07
N PRO A 207 11.64 5.53 2.93
CA PRO A 207 13.03 5.08 3.03
C PRO A 207 13.19 3.58 3.29
N TYR A 208 12.24 2.96 4.03
CA TYR A 208 12.24 1.51 4.23
C TYR A 208 11.85 0.75 2.96
N GLY A 209 10.83 1.22 2.25
CA GLY A 209 10.41 0.65 0.98
C GLY A 209 11.50 0.78 -0.09
N ALA A 210 12.19 1.91 -0.15
CA ALA A 210 13.31 2.15 -1.07
C ALA A 210 14.41 1.08 -0.94
N LYS A 211 14.75 0.68 0.29
CA LYS A 211 15.72 -0.41 0.53
C LYS A 211 15.30 -1.75 -0.05
N VAL A 212 14.00 -2.01 -0.14
CA VAL A 212 13.46 -3.25 -0.71
C VAL A 212 13.51 -3.18 -2.23
N VAL A 213 12.99 -2.09 -2.82
CA VAL A 213 12.87 -1.97 -4.28
C VAL A 213 14.22 -1.74 -4.96
N SER A 214 15.18 -1.05 -4.33
CA SER A 214 16.53 -0.89 -4.86
C SER A 214 17.21 -2.26 -5.10
N LYS A 215 16.99 -3.23 -4.21
CA LYS A 215 17.49 -4.61 -4.38
C LYS A 215 16.81 -5.37 -5.51
N ALA A 216 15.67 -4.87 -5.99
CA ALA A 216 14.93 -5.42 -7.14
C ALA A 216 15.23 -4.67 -8.45
N GLY A 217 16.28 -3.84 -8.48
CA GLY A 217 16.77 -3.16 -9.68
C GLY A 217 16.15 -1.78 -9.94
N PHE A 218 15.38 -1.23 -9.00
CA PHE A 218 14.92 0.16 -9.14
C PHE A 218 16.07 1.13 -8.89
N GLN A 219 16.19 2.14 -9.75
CA GLN A 219 17.17 3.21 -9.68
C GLN A 219 16.49 4.49 -9.19
N GLU A 220 17.18 5.20 -8.29
CA GLU A 220 16.71 6.49 -7.76
C GLU A 220 16.63 7.52 -8.89
N GLN A 221 15.51 8.23 -8.92
CA GLN A 221 15.27 9.36 -9.81
C GLN A 221 15.18 10.68 -9.05
N ASP A 222 14.62 10.63 -7.83
CA ASP A 222 14.40 11.81 -7.00
C ASP A 222 14.15 11.43 -5.54
N VAL A 223 14.41 12.35 -4.62
CA VAL A 223 14.06 12.22 -3.20
C VAL A 223 13.37 13.49 -2.73
N ILE A 224 12.10 13.35 -2.43
CA ILE A 224 11.25 14.44 -1.96
C ILE A 224 11.32 14.48 -0.44
N ARG A 225 11.70 15.64 0.11
CA ARG A 225 11.73 15.88 1.55
C ARG A 225 10.81 17.02 1.90
N TYR A 226 10.00 16.82 2.93
CA TYR A 226 9.21 17.86 3.53
C TYR A 226 9.52 17.94 5.03
N THR A 227 9.89 19.13 5.47
CA THR A 227 10.08 19.44 6.90
C THR A 227 9.18 20.61 7.24
N PRO A 228 8.23 20.44 8.18
CA PRO A 228 7.41 21.56 8.62
C PRO A 228 8.30 22.68 9.17
N LEU A 229 8.06 23.91 8.74
CA LEU A 229 8.73 25.07 9.35
C LEU A 229 8.25 25.19 10.79
N THR A 230 9.13 25.06 11.75
CA THR A 230 8.85 25.34 13.17
C THR A 230 8.77 26.85 13.35
N ILE A 231 7.66 27.45 12.96
CA ILE A 231 7.36 28.83 13.35
C ILE A 231 6.80 28.75 14.76
N GLY A 232 7.59 29.21 15.71
CA GLY A 232 7.18 29.26 17.12
C GLY A 232 5.93 30.12 17.31
N GLN A 233 4.75 29.53 17.30
CA GLN A 233 3.50 30.01 17.90
C GLN A 233 2.21 29.35 17.39
N GLN A 234 2.21 28.18 16.74
CA GLN A 234 0.97 27.48 16.41
C GLN A 234 0.87 26.06 16.98
N LEU A 235 1.18 25.93 18.25
CA LEU A 235 0.91 24.71 19.04
C LEU A 235 -0.48 24.74 19.70
N GLN A 236 -1.47 25.36 19.10
CA GLN A 236 -2.84 25.33 19.63
C GLN A 236 -3.81 24.96 18.51
N GLN A 237 -4.47 23.81 18.70
CA GLN A 237 -5.59 23.26 17.96
C GLN A 237 -5.22 22.45 16.70
N GLY A 238 -5.20 21.11 16.84
CA GLY A 238 -5.22 20.16 15.74
C GLY A 238 -3.88 19.99 15.02
N ALA A 239 -2.79 19.89 15.75
CA ALA A 239 -1.42 19.92 15.24
C ALA A 239 -1.18 18.92 14.11
N ILE A 240 -0.80 19.42 12.92
CA ILE A 240 0.00 18.68 11.97
C ILE A 240 1.17 18.07 12.71
N SER A 241 1.40 16.77 12.56
CA SER A 241 2.55 16.11 13.16
C SER A 241 3.81 16.95 12.91
N ALA A 242 4.56 17.26 13.96
CA ALA A 242 5.84 17.99 13.84
C ALA A 242 6.89 17.21 13.01
N ALA A 243 6.59 15.94 12.69
CA ALA A 243 7.43 15.09 11.87
C ALA A 243 7.21 15.39 10.38
N GLY A 244 8.30 15.68 9.66
CA GLY A 244 8.29 15.72 8.21
C GLY A 244 8.20 14.32 7.60
N PHE A 245 8.25 14.26 6.27
CA PHE A 245 8.35 12.99 5.56
C PHE A 245 9.41 13.03 4.46
N GLU A 246 9.88 11.85 4.11
CA GLU A 246 10.74 11.62 2.96
C GLU A 246 10.10 10.59 2.05
N LEU A 247 10.12 10.85 0.75
CA LEU A 247 9.61 9.96 -0.28
C LEU A 247 10.65 9.81 -1.39
N TRP A 248 11.05 8.58 -1.64
CA TRP A 248 11.97 8.18 -2.67
C TRP A 248 11.20 7.84 -3.96
N ILE A 249 11.62 8.36 -5.10
CA ILE A 249 11.08 8.02 -6.41
C ILE A 249 12.09 7.15 -7.15
N GLY A 250 11.66 6.00 -7.61
CA GLY A 250 12.51 5.07 -8.35
C GLY A 250 11.84 4.51 -9.60
N ILE A 251 12.67 4.19 -10.57
CA ILE A 251 12.27 3.56 -11.85
C ILE A 251 13.12 2.32 -12.08
N ARG A 252 12.48 1.27 -12.60
CA ARG A 252 13.13 0.07 -13.09
C ARG A 252 12.78 -0.11 -14.57
N MET A 253 13.79 -0.23 -15.40
CA MET A 253 13.63 -0.59 -16.82
C MET A 253 13.31 -2.08 -16.93
N PRO A 254 12.49 -2.51 -17.91
CA PRO A 254 12.25 -3.93 -18.16
C PRO A 254 13.56 -4.60 -18.58
N HIS A 255 13.73 -5.85 -18.17
CA HIS A 255 14.78 -6.69 -18.73
C HIS A 255 14.28 -7.26 -20.06
N SER A 256 15.03 -7.05 -21.14
CA SER A 256 14.78 -7.71 -22.41
C SER A 256 14.94 -9.22 -22.23
N THR A 257 13.90 -9.98 -22.46
CA THR A 257 13.92 -11.45 -22.54
C THR A 257 14.53 -11.90 -23.85
#